data_5f977d717b852cc7ae050b75efbfb44f
#
_entry.id   5f977d717b852cc7ae050b75efbfb44f
#
_cell.length_a   1.000
_cell.length_b   1.000
_cell.length_c   1.000
_cell.angle_alpha   90.00
_cell.angle_beta   90.00
_cell.angle_gamma   90.00
#
_symmetry.space_group_name_H-M   'P 1'
#
loop_
_entity.id
_entity.type
_entity.pdbx_description
1 polymer ?
#
loop_
_entity_poly.entity_id
_entity_poly.type
_entity_poly.pdbx_seq_one_letter_code
_entity_poly.pdbx_strand_id
1 'polypeptide(L)'
;MGREEVLRAIRQAETEAKETLAKAESEASEIISKARLTATEILQAGKSDSESSSQIIISDARSAAEGEAAKVVKEGDSAIGSIHDDGEGSRGAAVKAVLEAFRS
;
A
#
# COMPACT_ATOMS: atom_id res chain seq x y z
N MET A 1 21.44 61.32 -39.35
CA MET A 1 21.70 60.60 -38.10
C MET A 1 23.18 60.66 -37.76
N GLY A 2 23.49 61.13 -36.59
CA GLY A 2 24.84 61.23 -36.11
C GLY A 2 25.42 59.85 -35.75
N ARG A 3 26.73 59.78 -35.83
CA ARG A 3 27.50 58.59 -35.51
C ARG A 3 27.24 58.08 -34.05
N GLU A 4 27.11 59.00 -33.11
CA GLU A 4 26.80 58.71 -31.70
C GLU A 4 25.44 58.10 -31.54
N GLU A 5 24.43 58.52 -32.29
CA GLU A 5 23.10 57.98 -32.24
C GLU A 5 23.07 56.51 -32.71
N VAL A 6 23.80 56.21 -33.75
CA VAL A 6 23.95 54.84 -34.27
C VAL A 6 24.62 53.93 -33.25
N LEU A 7 25.72 54.43 -32.64
CA LEU A 7 26.45 53.66 -31.62
C LEU A 7 25.58 53.45 -30.35
N ARG A 8 24.79 54.43 -29.98
CA ARG A 8 23.87 54.32 -28.87
C ARG A 8 22.79 53.28 -29.12
N ALA A 9 22.22 53.30 -30.35
CA ALA A 9 21.24 52.31 -30.73
C ALA A 9 21.79 50.89 -30.75
N ILE A 10 23.03 50.70 -31.21
CA ILE A 10 23.71 49.42 -31.21
C ILE A 10 23.94 48.92 -29.77
N ARG A 11 24.43 49.80 -28.90
CA ARG A 11 24.65 49.43 -27.47
C ARG A 11 23.35 49.08 -26.78
N GLN A 12 22.29 49.82 -27.05
CA GLN A 12 20.97 49.55 -26.50
C GLN A 12 20.46 48.18 -26.97
N ALA A 13 20.58 47.90 -28.24
CA ALA A 13 20.20 46.60 -28.83
C ALA A 13 21.00 45.44 -28.21
N GLU A 14 22.31 45.63 -28.01
CA GLU A 14 23.16 44.61 -27.39
C GLU A 14 22.77 44.40 -25.93
N THR A 15 22.47 45.44 -25.19
CA THR A 15 22.01 45.36 -23.79
C THR A 15 20.68 44.64 -23.71
N GLU A 16 19.75 44.97 -24.54
CA GLU A 16 18.43 44.33 -24.60
C GLU A 16 18.55 42.83 -24.95
N ALA A 17 19.42 42.53 -25.90
CA ALA A 17 19.69 41.12 -26.29
C ALA A 17 20.27 40.32 -25.11
N LYS A 18 21.24 40.91 -24.40
CA LYS A 18 21.82 40.24 -23.20
C LYS A 18 20.79 40.06 -22.10
N GLU A 19 19.96 41.04 -21.85
CA GLU A 19 18.89 40.94 -20.85
C GLU A 19 17.85 39.88 -21.23
N THR A 20 17.49 39.80 -22.52
CA THR A 20 16.57 38.78 -23.05
C THR A 20 17.14 37.40 -22.88
N LEU A 21 18.43 37.20 -23.22
CA LEU A 21 19.09 35.92 -23.02
C LEU A 21 19.18 35.53 -21.55
N ALA A 22 19.59 36.47 -20.69
CA ALA A 22 19.69 36.22 -19.26
C ALA A 22 18.34 35.84 -18.66
N LYS A 23 17.29 36.55 -19.05
CA LYS A 23 15.92 36.25 -18.63
C LYS A 23 15.46 34.86 -19.11
N ALA A 24 15.72 34.54 -20.38
CA ALA A 24 15.38 33.25 -20.95
C ALA A 24 16.10 32.11 -20.23
N GLU A 25 17.40 32.28 -19.93
CA GLU A 25 18.19 31.28 -19.19
C GLU A 25 17.66 31.10 -17.76
N SER A 26 17.32 32.20 -17.09
CA SER A 26 16.73 32.17 -15.75
C SER A 26 15.38 31.48 -15.75
N GLU A 27 14.51 31.79 -16.70
CA GLU A 27 13.21 31.15 -16.84
C GLU A 27 13.33 29.65 -17.15
N ALA A 28 14.24 29.29 -18.03
CA ALA A 28 14.50 27.88 -18.35
C ALA A 28 14.99 27.10 -17.13
N SER A 29 15.94 27.66 -16.39
CA SER A 29 16.45 27.09 -15.15
C SER A 29 15.34 26.90 -14.10
N GLU A 30 14.48 27.89 -13.96
CA GLU A 30 13.34 27.85 -13.04
C GLU A 30 12.32 26.78 -13.44
N ILE A 31 12.02 26.64 -14.72
CA ILE A 31 11.12 25.61 -15.25
C ILE A 31 11.68 24.23 -14.92
N ILE A 32 12.97 24.01 -15.17
CA ILE A 32 13.63 22.72 -14.86
C ILE A 32 13.61 22.44 -13.36
N SER A 33 13.89 23.41 -12.53
CA SER A 33 13.86 23.26 -11.07
C SER A 33 12.45 22.90 -10.57
N LYS A 34 11.44 23.58 -11.07
CA LYS A 34 10.04 23.28 -10.72
C LYS A 34 9.61 21.90 -11.21
N ALA A 35 10.02 21.52 -12.41
CA ALA A 35 9.70 20.21 -12.97
C ALA A 35 10.34 19.08 -12.13
N ARG A 36 11.59 19.26 -11.70
CA ARG A 36 12.29 18.30 -10.84
C ARG A 36 11.62 18.19 -9.48
N LEU A 37 11.24 19.31 -8.89
CA LEU A 37 10.53 19.33 -7.61
C LEU A 37 9.19 18.61 -7.72
N THR A 38 8.42 18.89 -8.76
CA THR A 38 7.14 18.24 -9.01
C THR A 38 7.32 16.73 -9.22
N ALA A 39 8.34 16.32 -9.97
CA ALA A 39 8.65 14.91 -10.18
C ALA A 39 8.98 14.21 -8.86
N THR A 40 9.76 14.85 -7.99
CA THR A 40 10.09 14.32 -6.66
C THR A 40 8.85 14.18 -5.80
N GLU A 41 7.97 15.18 -5.80
CA GLU A 41 6.71 15.15 -5.06
C GLU A 41 5.80 14.03 -5.55
N ILE A 42 5.69 13.83 -6.85
CA ILE A 42 4.90 12.75 -7.44
C ILE A 42 5.46 11.39 -7.03
N LEU A 43 6.77 11.21 -7.09
CA LEU A 43 7.42 9.96 -6.69
C LEU A 43 7.23 9.66 -5.21
N GLN A 44 7.36 10.67 -4.35
CA GLN A 44 7.16 10.51 -2.91
C GLN A 44 5.70 10.20 -2.57
N ALA A 45 4.77 10.90 -3.20
CA ALA A 45 3.34 10.65 -3.02
C ALA A 45 2.97 9.23 -3.48
N GLY A 46 3.46 8.82 -4.65
CA GLY A 46 3.26 7.49 -5.18
C GLY A 46 3.83 6.40 -4.27
N LYS A 47 5.02 6.61 -3.73
CA LYS A 47 5.65 5.69 -2.78
C LYS A 47 4.85 5.57 -1.49
N SER A 48 4.44 6.71 -0.92
CA SER A 48 3.63 6.75 0.29
C SER A 48 2.28 6.07 0.09
N ASP A 49 1.59 6.35 -1.01
CA ASP A 49 0.32 5.73 -1.36
C ASP A 49 0.46 4.22 -1.57
N SER A 50 1.53 3.81 -2.22
CA SER A 50 1.84 2.40 -2.46
C SER A 50 2.10 1.66 -1.14
N GLU A 51 2.87 2.25 -0.23
CA GLU A 51 3.12 1.67 1.10
C GLU A 51 1.83 1.54 1.91
N SER A 52 1.00 2.58 1.93
CA SER A 52 -0.32 2.57 2.58
C SER A 52 -1.23 1.49 2.01
N SER A 53 -1.34 1.42 0.68
CA SER A 53 -2.15 0.42 0.00
C SER A 53 -1.66 -1.00 0.28
N SER A 54 -0.34 -1.20 0.28
CA SER A 54 0.27 -2.49 0.60
C SER A 54 -0.04 -2.92 2.02
N GLN A 55 0.05 -2.01 2.99
CA GLN A 55 -0.27 -2.30 4.38
C GLN A 55 -1.74 -2.68 4.56
N ILE A 56 -2.64 -1.98 3.88
CA ILE A 56 -4.08 -2.28 3.91
C ILE A 56 -4.34 -3.67 3.33
N ILE A 57 -3.76 -3.99 2.18
CA ILE A 57 -3.91 -5.30 1.53
C ILE A 57 -3.40 -6.42 2.44
N ILE A 58 -2.22 -6.25 3.04
CA ILE A 58 -1.64 -7.22 3.96
C ILE A 58 -2.48 -7.38 5.21
N SER A 59 -2.95 -6.29 5.79
CA SER A 59 -3.81 -6.29 6.97
C SER A 59 -5.13 -7.00 6.70
N ASP A 60 -5.78 -6.70 5.56
CA ASP A 60 -7.03 -7.31 5.16
C ASP A 60 -6.85 -8.81 4.89
N ALA A 61 -5.78 -9.20 4.20
CA ALA A 61 -5.47 -10.60 3.94
C ALA A 61 -5.20 -11.37 5.24
N ARG A 62 -4.49 -10.76 6.18
CA ARG A 62 -4.22 -11.35 7.49
C ARG A 62 -5.51 -11.52 8.29
N SER A 63 -6.36 -10.51 8.34
CA SER A 63 -7.66 -10.59 9.00
C SER A 63 -8.54 -11.68 8.41
N ALA A 64 -8.59 -11.78 7.09
CA ALA A 64 -9.34 -12.83 6.41
C ALA A 64 -8.79 -14.23 6.75
N ALA A 65 -7.48 -14.38 6.75
CA ALA A 65 -6.83 -15.65 7.09
C ALA A 65 -7.07 -16.04 8.56
N GLU A 66 -6.98 -15.07 9.47
CA GLU A 66 -7.27 -15.30 10.89
C GLU A 66 -8.73 -15.69 11.10
N GLY A 67 -9.66 -15.06 10.38
CA GLY A 67 -11.08 -15.41 10.38
C GLY A 67 -11.33 -16.83 9.90
N GLU A 68 -10.71 -17.22 8.80
CA GLU A 68 -10.79 -18.60 8.27
C GLU A 68 -10.17 -19.60 9.25
N ALA A 69 -9.03 -19.29 9.82
CA ALA A 69 -8.37 -20.15 10.81
C ALA A 69 -9.26 -20.35 12.05
N ALA A 70 -9.85 -19.25 12.55
CA ALA A 70 -10.77 -19.32 13.71
C ALA A 70 -11.99 -20.18 13.41
N LYS A 71 -12.53 -20.08 12.18
CA LYS A 71 -13.66 -20.89 11.73
C LYS A 71 -13.31 -22.37 11.69
N VAL A 72 -12.14 -22.71 11.15
CA VAL A 72 -11.65 -24.09 11.09
C VAL A 72 -11.44 -24.67 12.50
N VAL A 73 -10.86 -23.90 13.39
CA VAL A 73 -10.67 -24.29 14.80
C VAL A 73 -12.01 -24.55 15.49
N LYS A 74 -12.98 -23.67 15.28
CA LYS A 74 -14.31 -23.82 15.85
C LYS A 74 -15.03 -25.06 15.31
N GLU A 75 -14.95 -25.30 14.01
CA GLU A 75 -15.52 -26.50 13.38
C GLU A 75 -14.84 -27.77 13.89
N GLY A 76 -13.50 -27.71 14.05
CA GLY A 76 -12.73 -28.83 14.61
C GLY A 76 -13.11 -29.14 16.05
N ASP A 77 -13.23 -28.12 16.89
CA ASP A 77 -13.64 -28.29 18.30
C ASP A 77 -15.05 -28.85 18.39
N SER A 78 -15.95 -28.39 17.54
CA SER A 78 -17.31 -28.93 17.44
C SER A 78 -17.32 -30.40 17.04
N ALA A 79 -16.52 -30.78 16.06
CA ALA A 79 -16.36 -32.17 15.61
C ALA A 79 -15.77 -33.05 16.70
N ILE A 80 -14.75 -32.57 17.42
CA ILE A 80 -14.14 -33.28 18.55
C ILE A 80 -15.17 -33.47 19.67
N GLY A 81 -15.96 -32.44 19.97
CA GLY A 81 -17.05 -32.53 20.97
C GLY A 81 -18.07 -33.59 20.60
N SER A 82 -18.50 -33.65 19.32
CA SER A 82 -19.42 -34.65 18.83
C SER A 82 -18.85 -36.07 18.95
N ILE A 83 -17.59 -36.28 18.59
CA ILE A 83 -16.91 -37.57 18.72
C ILE A 83 -16.83 -38.02 20.18
N HIS A 84 -16.51 -37.07 21.06
CA HIS A 84 -16.44 -37.33 22.50
C HIS A 84 -17.80 -37.74 23.06
N ASP A 85 -18.85 -36.99 22.73
CA ASP A 85 -20.24 -37.26 23.18
C ASP A 85 -20.72 -38.65 22.65
N ASP A 86 -20.48 -38.92 21.37
CA ASP A 86 -20.82 -40.21 20.78
C ASP A 86 -20.05 -41.35 21.43
N GLY A 87 -18.77 -41.14 21.76
CA GLY A 87 -17.94 -42.08 22.46
C GLY A 87 -18.44 -42.37 23.89
N GLU A 88 -18.90 -41.37 24.61
CA GLU A 88 -19.51 -41.55 25.94
C GLU A 88 -20.79 -42.38 25.85
N GLY A 89 -21.65 -42.08 24.90
CA GLY A 89 -22.88 -42.85 24.65
C GLY A 89 -22.57 -44.30 24.32
N SER A 90 -21.64 -44.53 23.43
CA SER A 90 -21.19 -45.89 23.05
C SER A 90 -20.56 -46.63 24.21
N ARG A 91 -19.76 -45.94 25.03
CA ARG A 91 -19.12 -46.54 26.23
C ARG A 91 -20.19 -46.94 27.26
N GLY A 92 -21.18 -46.10 27.51
CA GLY A 92 -22.30 -46.41 28.37
C GLY A 92 -23.08 -47.62 27.90
N ALA A 93 -23.39 -47.70 26.63
CA ALA A 93 -24.08 -48.84 25.99
C ALA A 93 -23.25 -50.12 26.09
N ALA A 94 -21.95 -50.04 25.84
CA ALA A 94 -21.04 -51.19 25.95
C ALA A 94 -20.94 -51.72 27.38
N VAL A 95 -20.83 -50.85 28.37
CA VAL A 95 -20.81 -51.23 29.80
C VAL A 95 -22.11 -51.89 30.17
N LYS A 96 -23.24 -51.37 29.76
CA LYS A 96 -24.55 -51.92 30.01
C LYS A 96 -24.71 -53.32 29.39
N ALA A 97 -24.25 -53.51 28.14
CA ALA A 97 -24.30 -54.76 27.44
C ALA A 97 -23.46 -55.83 28.18
N VAL A 98 -22.26 -55.50 28.65
CA VAL A 98 -21.40 -56.38 29.43
C VAL A 98 -22.07 -56.76 30.75
N LEU A 99 -22.61 -55.83 31.47
CA LEU A 99 -23.31 -56.09 32.74
C LEU A 99 -24.53 -56.99 32.53
N GLU A 100 -25.30 -56.77 31.52
CA GLU A 100 -26.45 -57.65 31.17
C GLU A 100 -26.00 -59.08 30.84
N ALA A 101 -24.91 -59.25 30.12
CA ALA A 101 -24.34 -60.52 29.85
C ALA A 101 -23.93 -61.32 31.12
N PHE A 102 -23.42 -60.61 32.11
CA PHE A 102 -23.07 -61.20 33.40
C PHE A 102 -24.26 -61.54 34.28
N ARG A 103 -25.39 -60.91 34.05
CA ARG A 103 -26.62 -61.13 34.84
C ARG A 103 -27.48 -62.27 34.30
N SER A 104 -27.28 -62.61 33.07
CA SER A 104 -27.97 -63.72 32.47
C SER A 104 -27.21 -65.01 32.75
#